data_8bc2dc911479b099814fe5fe676e15ca
#
_entry.id   8bc2dc911479b099814fe5fe676e15ca
#
_cell.length_a   1.000
_cell.length_b   1.000
_cell.length_c   1.000
_cell.angle_alpha   90.00
_cell.angle_beta   90.00
_cell.angle_gamma   90.00
#
_symmetry.space_group_name_H-M   'P 1'
#
loop_
_entity.id
_entity.type
_entity.pdbx_description
1 polymer ?
#
loop_
_entity_poly.entity_id
_entity_poly.type
_entity_poly.pdbx_seq_one_letter_code
_entity_poly.pdbx_strand_id
1 'polypeptide(L)'
;MPHRLSQSLQRIMEIEEPLRRFFYESRYAHRDPADEENCDFVAGNPQEMVLPEYVESLQRWTVPQDKDWYAYKFNEPYAREAAAAGLRERRGVDFEADDILVTDGAFAGLNLSIRTVTDPGDEVIFLTPPWFFYEAIILGGAAHPVRVPVNYETWDLDLDAIEAAITERTSAILVNSPNNPSGKIYPPETLRALADVLTAGSERIGHPIYLISDEAYSRIVFDDRSFTSPTESYANSFLVYTYAKQLLTPGQRVGYIALPPGMPDRPEMREALQLGQLTYGGHAAPTNVLQRAMGDLEGMSVDVKALQRRRDRVVEALRSYGYELHTPEGTFYLLPTSPDPDDVAFVERLAEDKVFVLPGTVVEMPGRFRISITANDEMTERALPIFERAAKA
;
A
#
# COMPACT_ATOMS: atom_id res chain seq x y z
N MET A 1 -12.30 19.79 33.28
CA MET A 1 -12.36 18.31 33.17
C MET A 1 -11.31 17.90 32.14
N PRO A 2 -10.56 16.81 32.33
CA PRO A 2 -9.64 16.35 31.28
C PRO A 2 -10.42 15.98 30.03
N HIS A 3 -9.84 16.27 28.85
CA HIS A 3 -10.43 15.88 27.57
C HIS A 3 -10.52 14.35 27.50
N ARG A 4 -11.68 13.83 27.09
CA ARG A 4 -11.89 12.40 26.88
C ARG A 4 -11.75 12.06 25.41
N LEU A 5 -10.61 11.54 25.00
CA LEU A 5 -10.42 10.89 23.69
C LEU A 5 -10.99 9.48 23.75
N SER A 6 -11.40 8.92 22.57
CA SER A 6 -11.75 7.51 22.48
C SER A 6 -10.54 6.63 22.79
N GLN A 7 -10.77 5.45 23.36
CA GLN A 7 -9.70 4.51 23.67
C GLN A 7 -8.96 4.03 22.40
N SER A 8 -9.70 3.80 21.31
CA SER A 8 -9.10 3.42 20.03
C SER A 8 -8.13 4.50 19.52
N LEU A 9 -8.54 5.78 19.57
CA LEU A 9 -7.67 6.87 19.12
C LEU A 9 -6.44 7.06 20.03
N GLN A 10 -6.59 6.88 21.35
CA GLN A 10 -5.46 6.87 22.26
C GLN A 10 -4.46 5.76 21.90
N ARG A 11 -4.97 4.56 21.65
CA ARG A 11 -4.14 3.44 21.23
C ARG A 11 -3.43 3.70 19.89
N ILE A 12 -4.13 4.25 18.90
CA ILE A 12 -3.54 4.67 17.62
C ILE A 12 -2.40 5.70 17.85
N MET A 13 -2.61 6.67 18.74
CA MET A 13 -1.57 7.65 19.04
C MET A 13 -0.31 7.04 19.68
N GLU A 14 -0.48 5.96 20.45
CA GLU A 14 0.65 5.22 21.04
C GLU A 14 1.43 4.43 19.98
N ILE A 15 0.75 3.66 19.14
CA ILE A 15 1.41 2.83 18.12
C ILE A 15 2.04 3.66 17.01
N GLU A 16 1.45 4.80 16.68
CA GLU A 16 1.96 5.74 15.67
C GLU A 16 3.04 6.71 16.24
N GLU A 17 3.46 6.53 17.47
CA GLU A 17 4.46 7.42 18.10
C GLU A 17 5.78 7.48 17.29
N PRO A 18 6.37 6.37 16.79
CA PRO A 18 7.59 6.43 15.99
C PRO A 18 7.41 7.24 14.70
N LEU A 19 6.27 7.04 14.01
CA LEU A 19 5.93 7.79 12.81
C LEU A 19 5.75 9.28 13.10
N ARG A 20 5.04 9.60 14.19
CA ARG A 20 4.79 10.98 14.60
C ARG A 20 6.09 11.69 14.96
N ARG A 21 6.98 11.07 15.74
CA ARG A 21 8.31 11.64 16.05
C ARG A 21 9.08 11.92 14.79
N PHE A 22 9.12 10.97 13.86
CA PHE A 22 9.84 11.16 12.60
C PHE A 22 9.28 12.34 11.80
N PHE A 23 7.95 12.44 11.59
CA PHE A 23 7.35 13.47 10.73
C PHE A 23 7.20 14.84 11.41
N TYR A 24 7.29 14.95 12.74
CA TYR A 24 7.07 16.22 13.45
C TYR A 24 8.28 16.71 14.27
N GLU A 25 9.23 15.82 14.63
CA GLU A 25 10.28 16.17 15.59
C GLU A 25 11.71 15.94 15.05
N SER A 26 11.88 15.12 13.98
CA SER A 26 13.19 14.78 13.41
C SER A 26 13.78 15.91 12.55
N ARG A 27 15.03 15.74 12.10
CA ARG A 27 15.63 16.63 11.09
C ARG A 27 14.84 16.66 9.79
N TYR A 28 14.20 15.55 9.41
CA TYR A 28 13.29 15.52 8.26
C TYR A 28 12.13 16.50 8.39
N ALA A 29 11.53 16.59 9.60
CA ALA A 29 10.44 17.51 9.89
C ALA A 29 10.85 18.99 9.76
N HIS A 30 12.10 19.29 10.10
CA HIS A 30 12.61 20.64 10.17
C HIS A 30 13.44 21.06 8.93
N ARG A 31 13.55 20.18 7.91
CA ARG A 31 14.23 20.53 6.68
C ARG A 31 13.51 21.68 5.94
N ASP A 32 14.25 22.43 5.14
CA ASP A 32 13.64 23.30 4.14
C ASP A 32 13.23 22.46 2.92
N PRO A 33 11.93 22.28 2.63
CA PRO A 33 11.48 21.48 1.49
C PRO A 33 11.88 22.08 0.13
N ALA A 34 12.23 23.36 0.06
CA ALA A 34 12.68 24.05 -1.16
C ALA A 34 14.19 23.91 -1.43
N ASP A 35 14.94 23.33 -0.48
CA ASP A 35 16.37 23.14 -0.66
C ASP A 35 16.64 22.03 -1.70
N GLU A 36 17.18 22.41 -2.84
CA GLU A 36 17.47 21.52 -3.97
C GLU A 36 18.60 20.50 -3.67
N GLU A 37 19.36 20.71 -2.61
CA GLU A 37 20.37 19.73 -2.16
C GLU A 37 19.77 18.56 -1.40
N ASN A 38 18.52 18.65 -0.96
CA ASN A 38 17.85 17.55 -0.29
C ASN A 38 17.76 16.30 -1.18
N CYS A 39 18.15 15.17 -0.64
CA CYS A 39 17.96 13.86 -1.22
C CYS A 39 16.83 13.15 -0.43
N ASP A 40 15.58 13.34 -0.87
CA ASP A 40 14.39 12.82 -0.15
C ASP A 40 14.01 11.42 -0.66
N PHE A 41 14.32 10.40 0.13
CA PHE A 41 13.99 8.99 -0.07
C PHE A 41 12.94 8.49 0.94
N VAL A 42 12.24 9.37 1.67
CA VAL A 42 11.39 8.98 2.79
C VAL A 42 10.08 8.36 2.31
N ALA A 43 9.32 9.11 1.50
CA ALA A 43 7.99 8.72 1.07
C ALA A 43 7.98 8.39 -0.42
N GLY A 44 6.95 7.66 -0.86
CA GLY A 44 6.68 7.44 -2.28
C GLY A 44 6.10 8.68 -2.98
N ASN A 45 6.64 9.85 -2.67
CA ASN A 45 6.30 11.09 -3.35
C ASN A 45 7.12 11.24 -4.63
N PRO A 46 6.56 11.82 -5.70
CA PRO A 46 7.32 12.11 -6.90
C PRO A 46 8.40 13.16 -6.61
N GLN A 47 9.57 12.95 -7.19
CA GLN A 47 10.67 13.91 -7.21
C GLN A 47 10.94 14.40 -8.65
N GLU A 48 10.04 14.10 -9.56
CA GLU A 48 10.02 14.48 -10.96
C GLU A 48 8.64 15.03 -11.31
N MET A 49 8.54 15.74 -12.42
CA MET A 49 7.25 16.25 -12.89
C MET A 49 6.31 15.09 -13.24
N VAL A 50 5.02 15.29 -12.94
CA VAL A 50 3.98 14.33 -13.29
C VAL A 50 3.87 14.14 -14.80
N LEU A 51 3.39 12.97 -15.23
CA LEU A 51 3.16 12.64 -16.64
C LEU A 51 2.32 13.71 -17.35
N PRO A 52 2.76 14.27 -18.47
CA PRO A 52 2.00 15.30 -19.20
C PRO A 52 0.60 14.83 -19.60
N GLU A 53 0.47 13.58 -20.06
CA GLU A 53 -0.81 12.97 -20.46
C GLU A 53 -1.80 12.87 -19.28
N TYR A 54 -1.30 12.73 -18.05
CA TYR A 54 -2.12 12.79 -16.84
C TYR A 54 -2.73 14.20 -16.66
N VAL A 55 -1.90 15.22 -16.81
CA VAL A 55 -2.37 16.62 -16.70
C VAL A 55 -3.39 16.93 -17.80
N GLU A 56 -3.14 16.51 -19.04
CA GLU A 56 -4.04 16.69 -20.19
C GLU A 56 -5.39 16.00 -19.94
N SER A 57 -5.37 14.78 -19.40
CA SER A 57 -6.60 14.07 -19.03
C SER A 57 -7.42 14.86 -18.01
N LEU A 58 -6.80 15.29 -16.90
CA LEU A 58 -7.52 16.06 -15.89
C LEU A 58 -8.07 17.38 -16.45
N GLN A 59 -7.29 18.12 -17.25
CA GLN A 59 -7.74 19.35 -17.89
C GLN A 59 -8.97 19.12 -18.78
N ARG A 60 -8.95 18.04 -19.58
CA ARG A 60 -10.11 17.67 -20.42
C ARG A 60 -11.36 17.43 -19.59
N TRP A 61 -11.25 16.68 -18.50
CA TRP A 61 -12.39 16.29 -17.69
C TRP A 61 -12.86 17.35 -16.68
N THR A 62 -12.11 18.46 -16.51
CA THR A 62 -12.60 19.64 -15.76
C THR A 62 -13.59 20.48 -16.55
N VAL A 63 -13.64 20.34 -17.88
CA VAL A 63 -14.60 21.11 -18.72
C VAL A 63 -15.96 20.42 -18.69
N PRO A 64 -17.02 21.06 -18.11
CA PRO A 64 -18.34 20.44 -18.01
C PRO A 64 -18.97 20.24 -19.38
N GLN A 65 -19.60 19.09 -19.61
CA GLN A 65 -20.27 18.73 -20.86
C GLN A 65 -21.79 18.71 -20.70
N ASP A 66 -22.31 18.74 -19.48
CA ASP A 66 -23.73 18.82 -19.15
C ASP A 66 -23.95 19.52 -17.79
N LYS A 67 -25.21 19.81 -17.46
CA LYS A 67 -25.59 20.52 -16.22
C LYS A 67 -25.32 19.71 -14.95
N ASP A 68 -25.24 18.39 -15.05
CA ASP A 68 -25.06 17.47 -13.92
C ASP A 68 -23.61 17.04 -13.75
N TRP A 69 -22.66 17.65 -14.48
CA TRP A 69 -21.25 17.30 -14.48
C TRP A 69 -20.62 17.34 -13.08
N TYR A 70 -20.96 18.33 -12.28
CA TYR A 70 -20.49 18.52 -10.91
C TYR A 70 -21.56 18.21 -9.85
N ALA A 71 -22.64 17.51 -10.23
CA ALA A 71 -23.60 16.99 -9.26
C ALA A 71 -22.97 15.90 -8.38
N TYR A 72 -23.64 15.53 -7.30
CA TYR A 72 -23.19 14.38 -6.48
C TYR A 72 -23.04 13.15 -7.36
N LYS A 73 -21.86 12.52 -7.29
CA LYS A 73 -21.50 11.29 -7.98
C LYS A 73 -21.06 10.26 -6.96
N PHE A 74 -21.40 8.99 -7.20
CA PHE A 74 -21.02 7.86 -6.35
C PHE A 74 -20.04 6.95 -7.10
N ASN A 75 -20.52 5.83 -7.59
CA ASN A 75 -19.78 4.84 -8.36
C ASN A 75 -20.26 4.89 -9.80
N GLU A 76 -19.71 5.78 -10.57
CA GLU A 76 -20.20 6.05 -11.93
C GLU A 76 -19.93 4.84 -12.85
N PRO A 77 -20.90 4.45 -13.70
CA PRO A 77 -20.77 3.26 -14.56
C PRO A 77 -19.51 3.27 -15.44
N TYR A 78 -19.17 4.42 -16.01
CA TYR A 78 -17.98 4.57 -16.86
C TYR A 78 -16.66 4.33 -16.09
N ALA A 79 -16.60 4.73 -14.83
CA ALA A 79 -15.42 4.52 -13.99
C ALA A 79 -15.27 3.04 -13.59
N ARG A 80 -16.39 2.42 -13.22
CA ARG A 80 -16.44 0.98 -12.90
C ARG A 80 -16.07 0.10 -14.10
N GLU A 81 -16.63 0.42 -15.28
CA GLU A 81 -16.30 -0.30 -16.50
C GLU A 81 -14.84 -0.15 -16.89
N ALA A 82 -14.25 1.05 -16.75
CA ALA A 82 -12.84 1.27 -17.01
C ALA A 82 -11.95 0.38 -16.14
N ALA A 83 -12.21 0.33 -14.82
CA ALA A 83 -11.46 -0.51 -13.90
C ALA A 83 -11.66 -2.01 -14.18
N ALA A 84 -12.90 -2.44 -14.43
CA ALA A 84 -13.22 -3.82 -14.79
C ALA A 84 -12.52 -4.25 -16.09
N ALA A 85 -12.57 -3.41 -17.13
CA ALA A 85 -11.90 -3.65 -18.40
C ALA A 85 -10.38 -3.79 -18.22
N GLY A 86 -9.77 -2.88 -17.46
CA GLY A 86 -8.35 -2.96 -17.15
C GLY A 86 -7.95 -4.21 -16.35
N LEU A 87 -8.80 -4.66 -15.43
CA LEU A 87 -8.60 -5.93 -14.71
C LEU A 87 -8.70 -7.14 -15.64
N ARG A 88 -9.73 -7.20 -16.50
CA ARG A 88 -9.89 -8.26 -17.50
C ARG A 88 -8.66 -8.37 -18.42
N GLU A 89 -8.19 -7.22 -18.91
CA GLU A 89 -7.01 -7.17 -19.79
C GLU A 89 -5.75 -7.68 -19.09
N ARG A 90 -5.49 -7.22 -17.86
CA ARG A 90 -4.25 -7.55 -17.14
C ARG A 90 -4.25 -8.94 -16.50
N ARG A 91 -5.41 -9.46 -16.11
CA ARG A 91 -5.52 -10.68 -15.30
C ARG A 91 -6.11 -11.86 -16.06
N GLY A 92 -6.83 -11.60 -17.15
CA GLY A 92 -7.63 -12.64 -17.82
C GLY A 92 -8.80 -13.15 -16.97
N VAL A 93 -9.20 -12.42 -15.92
CA VAL A 93 -10.31 -12.74 -15.02
C VAL A 93 -11.50 -11.85 -15.36
N ASP A 94 -12.69 -12.43 -15.47
CA ASP A 94 -13.89 -11.76 -15.96
C ASP A 94 -14.61 -10.96 -14.87
N PHE A 95 -14.00 -9.84 -14.46
CA PHE A 95 -14.64 -8.89 -13.55
C PHE A 95 -15.77 -8.13 -14.26
N GLU A 96 -16.91 -8.02 -13.60
CA GLU A 96 -18.03 -7.18 -14.03
C GLU A 96 -17.88 -5.76 -13.47
N ALA A 97 -18.42 -4.75 -14.17
CA ALA A 97 -18.42 -3.38 -13.67
C ALA A 97 -19.14 -3.24 -12.32
N ASP A 98 -20.16 -4.07 -12.07
CA ASP A 98 -20.89 -4.07 -10.81
C ASP A 98 -20.07 -4.61 -9.63
N ASP A 99 -18.98 -5.33 -9.88
CA ASP A 99 -18.06 -5.81 -8.86
C ASP A 99 -17.05 -4.74 -8.41
N ILE A 100 -17.04 -3.59 -9.07
CA ILE A 100 -16.11 -2.50 -8.79
C ILE A 100 -16.77 -1.43 -7.93
N LEU A 101 -16.13 -1.09 -6.81
CA LEU A 101 -16.45 0.06 -5.99
C LEU A 101 -15.31 1.08 -6.06
N VAL A 102 -15.56 2.24 -6.63
CA VAL A 102 -14.56 3.31 -6.76
C VAL A 102 -14.33 3.99 -5.40
N THR A 103 -13.08 4.18 -5.01
CA THR A 103 -12.71 4.70 -3.69
C THR A 103 -11.70 5.84 -3.78
N ASP A 104 -11.57 6.63 -2.70
CA ASP A 104 -10.53 7.67 -2.53
C ASP A 104 -9.15 7.04 -2.32
N GLY A 105 -8.74 6.18 -3.27
CA GLY A 105 -7.52 5.39 -3.23
C GLY A 105 -7.60 4.18 -2.32
N ALA A 106 -6.52 3.38 -2.30
CA ALA A 106 -6.48 2.13 -1.53
C ALA A 106 -6.69 2.34 -0.02
N PHE A 107 -6.24 3.45 0.56
CA PHE A 107 -6.43 3.72 1.99
C PHE A 107 -7.92 3.69 2.39
N ALA A 108 -8.77 4.38 1.62
CA ALA A 108 -10.21 4.34 1.83
C ALA A 108 -10.78 2.95 1.56
N GLY A 109 -10.28 2.27 0.52
CA GLY A 109 -10.66 0.89 0.19
C GLY A 109 -10.37 -0.10 1.31
N LEU A 110 -9.18 -0.04 1.91
CA LEU A 110 -8.79 -0.89 3.04
C LEU A 110 -9.67 -0.65 4.27
N ASN A 111 -9.89 0.62 4.64
CA ASN A 111 -10.79 0.98 5.72
C ASN A 111 -12.19 0.41 5.52
N LEU A 112 -12.72 0.58 4.31
CA LEU A 112 -14.06 0.12 3.99
C LEU A 112 -14.14 -1.41 4.00
N SER A 113 -13.18 -2.11 3.37
CA SER A 113 -13.15 -3.58 3.34
C SER A 113 -13.12 -4.17 4.75
N ILE A 114 -12.26 -3.67 5.64
CA ILE A 114 -12.19 -4.11 7.04
C ILE A 114 -13.55 -3.90 7.73
N ARG A 115 -14.10 -2.69 7.68
CA ARG A 115 -15.37 -2.36 8.37
C ARG A 115 -16.58 -3.08 7.80
N THR A 116 -16.49 -3.58 6.57
CA THR A 116 -17.60 -4.34 5.96
C THR A 116 -17.67 -5.76 6.50
N VAL A 117 -16.54 -6.33 6.95
CA VAL A 117 -16.46 -7.75 7.35
C VAL A 117 -16.09 -7.96 8.81
N THR A 118 -16.00 -6.89 9.63
CA THR A 118 -15.64 -6.99 11.04
C THR A 118 -16.66 -6.30 11.94
N ASP A 119 -16.97 -6.95 13.07
CA ASP A 119 -17.64 -6.36 14.21
C ASP A 119 -16.63 -5.92 15.30
N PRO A 120 -17.03 -5.06 16.26
CA PRO A 120 -16.17 -4.69 17.37
C PRO A 120 -15.63 -5.88 18.15
N GLY A 121 -14.31 -6.07 18.17
CA GLY A 121 -13.61 -7.16 18.86
C GLY A 121 -13.24 -8.34 17.97
N ASP A 122 -13.66 -8.34 16.71
CA ASP A 122 -13.16 -9.29 15.72
C ASP A 122 -11.67 -9.06 15.46
N GLU A 123 -11.00 -10.10 15.03
CA GLU A 123 -9.56 -10.08 14.78
C GLU A 123 -9.26 -9.94 13.28
N VAL A 124 -8.32 -9.06 12.98
CA VAL A 124 -7.75 -8.91 11.63
C VAL A 124 -6.26 -9.21 11.69
N ILE A 125 -5.85 -10.29 11.03
CA ILE A 125 -4.43 -10.64 10.87
C ILE A 125 -3.81 -9.69 9.86
N PHE A 126 -2.62 -9.15 10.16
CA PHE A 126 -1.79 -8.45 9.20
C PHE A 126 -0.33 -8.89 9.32
N LEU A 127 0.39 -8.80 8.20
CA LEU A 127 1.75 -9.31 8.10
C LEU A 127 2.77 -8.24 8.48
N THR A 128 3.84 -8.63 9.19
CA THR A 128 4.93 -7.74 9.51
C THR A 128 6.20 -8.12 8.73
N PRO A 129 6.99 -7.15 8.22
CA PRO A 129 6.85 -5.70 8.40
C PRO A 129 5.65 -5.13 7.62
N PRO A 130 4.88 -4.26 8.24
CA PRO A 130 3.66 -3.70 7.65
C PRO A 130 3.90 -2.39 6.91
N TRP A 131 2.94 -1.99 6.09
CA TRP A 131 2.73 -0.58 5.89
C TRP A 131 2.21 0.02 7.22
N PHE A 132 2.86 1.04 7.72
CA PHE A 132 2.70 1.55 9.09
C PHE A 132 1.27 1.95 9.50
N PHE A 133 0.33 2.12 8.56
CA PHE A 133 -1.06 2.43 8.91
C PHE A 133 -1.98 1.21 9.06
N TYR A 134 -1.54 -0.03 8.81
CA TYR A 134 -2.46 -1.18 8.90
C TYR A 134 -3.07 -1.35 10.29
N GLU A 135 -2.27 -1.30 11.34
CA GLU A 135 -2.79 -1.42 12.70
C GLU A 135 -3.75 -0.29 13.05
N ALA A 136 -3.40 0.95 12.68
CA ALA A 136 -4.25 2.12 12.91
C ALA A 136 -5.62 2.00 12.20
N ILE A 137 -5.63 1.48 10.96
CA ILE A 137 -6.87 1.23 10.21
C ILE A 137 -7.74 0.17 10.90
N ILE A 138 -7.14 -0.93 11.33
CA ILE A 138 -7.84 -2.03 12.02
C ILE A 138 -8.47 -1.52 13.32
N LEU A 139 -7.69 -0.84 14.15
CA LEU A 139 -8.17 -0.22 15.39
C LEU A 139 -9.26 0.84 15.15
N GLY A 140 -9.11 1.63 14.09
CA GLY A 140 -10.10 2.62 13.64
C GLY A 140 -11.41 1.98 13.19
N GLY A 141 -11.39 0.73 12.75
CA GLY A 141 -12.53 -0.12 12.46
C GLY A 141 -13.15 -0.79 13.68
N ALA A 142 -12.59 -0.57 14.89
CA ALA A 142 -12.93 -1.24 16.15
C ALA A 142 -12.58 -2.74 16.18
N ALA A 143 -11.87 -3.26 15.20
CA ALA A 143 -11.34 -4.61 15.19
C ALA A 143 -10.02 -4.70 15.98
N HIS A 144 -9.61 -5.91 16.31
CA HIS A 144 -8.38 -6.22 17.04
C HIS A 144 -7.28 -6.62 16.06
N PRO A 145 -6.13 -5.90 16.02
CA PRO A 145 -5.03 -6.24 15.12
C PRO A 145 -4.23 -7.44 15.65
N VAL A 146 -3.98 -8.42 14.79
CA VAL A 146 -3.15 -9.61 15.07
C VAL A 146 -1.94 -9.59 14.15
N ARG A 147 -0.74 -9.41 14.72
CA ARG A 147 0.53 -9.37 13.97
C ARG A 147 1.04 -10.77 13.72
N VAL A 148 1.39 -11.07 12.46
CA VAL A 148 2.08 -12.30 12.07
C VAL A 148 3.32 -11.95 11.26
N PRO A 149 4.53 -12.35 11.70
CA PRO A 149 5.74 -12.09 10.93
C PRO A 149 5.77 -12.94 9.66
N VAL A 150 6.34 -12.37 8.59
CA VAL A 150 6.78 -13.16 7.45
C VAL A 150 8.06 -13.92 7.81
N ASN A 151 8.46 -14.90 7.00
CA ASN A 151 9.78 -15.50 7.12
C ASN A 151 10.85 -14.47 6.69
N TYR A 152 11.64 -13.96 7.63
CA TYR A 152 12.63 -12.90 7.35
C TYR A 152 13.86 -13.38 6.56
N GLU A 153 14.05 -14.68 6.33
CA GLU A 153 15.10 -15.19 5.46
C GLU A 153 14.68 -15.14 4.00
N THR A 154 13.43 -15.51 3.70
CA THR A 154 12.89 -15.58 2.34
C THR A 154 12.00 -14.41 1.98
N TRP A 155 11.53 -13.65 2.96
CA TRP A 155 10.50 -12.61 2.87
C TRP A 155 9.14 -13.15 2.40
N ASP A 156 8.95 -14.46 2.41
CA ASP A 156 7.70 -15.11 2.05
C ASP A 156 6.77 -15.29 3.26
N LEU A 157 5.52 -15.64 3.02
CA LEU A 157 4.53 -15.88 4.08
C LEU A 157 4.97 -17.05 4.97
N ASP A 158 4.84 -16.86 6.27
CA ASP A 158 4.93 -17.95 7.25
C ASP A 158 3.54 -18.55 7.46
N LEU A 159 3.20 -19.57 6.67
CA LEU A 159 1.87 -20.17 6.66
C LEU A 159 1.53 -20.86 7.97
N ASP A 160 2.52 -21.46 8.63
CA ASP A 160 2.32 -22.11 9.95
C ASP A 160 1.98 -21.06 11.01
N ALA A 161 2.67 -19.91 10.98
CA ALA A 161 2.38 -18.81 11.88
C ALA A 161 1.00 -18.17 11.60
N ILE A 162 0.60 -18.06 10.31
CA ILE A 162 -0.74 -17.58 9.92
C ILE A 162 -1.80 -18.55 10.44
N GLU A 163 -1.65 -19.88 10.21
CA GLU A 163 -2.60 -20.89 10.69
C GLU A 163 -2.75 -20.86 12.20
N ALA A 164 -1.63 -20.77 12.93
CA ALA A 164 -1.63 -20.68 14.41
C ALA A 164 -2.30 -19.42 14.95
N ALA A 165 -2.33 -18.32 14.17
CA ALA A 165 -2.95 -17.06 14.56
C ALA A 165 -4.49 -17.03 14.35
N ILE A 166 -5.05 -17.99 13.61
CA ILE A 166 -6.50 -18.06 13.35
C ILE A 166 -7.25 -18.53 14.60
N THR A 167 -8.15 -17.69 15.10
CA THR A 167 -9.06 -17.95 16.22
C THR A 167 -10.53 -17.88 15.79
N GLU A 168 -11.47 -18.20 16.68
CA GLU A 168 -12.91 -18.05 16.44
C GLU A 168 -13.36 -16.61 16.15
N ARG A 169 -12.50 -15.62 16.41
CA ARG A 169 -12.76 -14.19 16.15
C ARG A 169 -12.09 -13.67 14.89
N THR A 170 -11.33 -14.50 14.20
CA THR A 170 -10.59 -14.05 12.99
C THR A 170 -11.56 -13.85 11.84
N SER A 171 -11.82 -12.60 11.47
CA SER A 171 -12.71 -12.23 10.36
C SER A 171 -11.98 -11.91 9.07
N ALA A 172 -10.71 -11.43 9.14
CA ALA A 172 -9.96 -11.11 7.94
C ALA A 172 -8.45 -11.28 8.11
N ILE A 173 -7.77 -11.43 6.97
CA ILE A 173 -6.32 -11.28 6.84
C ILE A 173 -6.00 -10.23 5.78
N LEU A 174 -5.04 -9.34 6.08
CA LEU A 174 -4.56 -8.31 5.17
C LEU A 174 -3.21 -8.74 4.57
N VAL A 175 -3.16 -8.85 3.24
CA VAL A 175 -1.98 -9.25 2.48
C VAL A 175 -1.61 -8.15 1.49
N ASN A 176 -0.38 -7.64 1.57
CA ASN A 176 0.14 -6.63 0.65
C ASN A 176 1.18 -7.26 -0.28
N SER A 177 0.86 -7.32 -1.58
CA SER A 177 1.76 -7.82 -2.62
C SER A 177 1.61 -6.98 -3.89
N PRO A 178 2.71 -6.49 -4.47
CA PRO A 178 4.07 -6.42 -3.95
C PRO A 178 4.15 -5.68 -2.62
N ASN A 179 4.95 -6.17 -1.69
CA ASN A 179 4.93 -5.72 -0.29
C ASN A 179 5.69 -4.40 -0.07
N ASN A 180 5.11 -3.49 0.67
CA ASN A 180 5.78 -2.34 1.27
C ASN A 180 5.99 -2.66 2.78
N PRO A 181 7.25 -2.78 3.27
CA PRO A 181 8.47 -2.19 2.72
C PRO A 181 9.44 -3.14 1.99
N SER A 182 9.22 -4.46 1.99
CA SER A 182 10.24 -5.43 1.54
C SER A 182 10.41 -5.51 0.01
N GLY A 183 9.41 -5.13 -0.76
CA GLY A 183 9.38 -5.30 -2.21
C GLY A 183 9.13 -6.75 -2.67
N LYS A 184 8.79 -7.65 -1.76
CA LYS A 184 8.51 -9.07 -2.06
C LYS A 184 7.20 -9.21 -2.85
N ILE A 185 7.20 -10.06 -3.85
CA ILE A 185 6.01 -10.58 -4.53
C ILE A 185 5.82 -12.02 -4.07
N TYR A 186 4.67 -12.32 -3.49
CA TYR A 186 4.39 -13.70 -3.05
C TYR A 186 4.12 -14.59 -4.25
N PRO A 187 4.79 -15.76 -4.37
CA PRO A 187 4.66 -16.62 -5.53
C PRO A 187 3.30 -17.35 -5.55
N PRO A 188 2.82 -17.77 -6.75
CA PRO A 188 1.50 -18.39 -6.89
C PRO A 188 1.30 -19.63 -6.02
N GLU A 189 2.36 -20.42 -5.77
CA GLU A 189 2.33 -21.59 -4.90
C GLU A 189 2.07 -21.22 -3.45
N THR A 190 2.72 -20.17 -2.93
CA THR A 190 2.48 -19.67 -1.58
C THR A 190 1.06 -19.10 -1.45
N LEU A 191 0.56 -18.40 -2.47
CA LEU A 191 -0.81 -17.85 -2.47
C LEU A 191 -1.87 -18.96 -2.47
N ARG A 192 -1.66 -20.05 -3.20
CA ARG A 192 -2.55 -21.22 -3.16
C ARG A 192 -2.53 -21.90 -1.79
N ALA A 193 -1.34 -22.09 -1.22
CA ALA A 193 -1.22 -22.66 0.11
C ALA A 193 -1.86 -21.77 1.19
N LEU A 194 -1.77 -20.43 1.06
CA LEU A 194 -2.50 -19.51 1.92
C LEU A 194 -4.02 -19.70 1.78
N ALA A 195 -4.53 -19.86 0.55
CA ALA A 195 -5.95 -20.11 0.31
C ALA A 195 -6.43 -21.41 0.98
N ASP A 196 -5.60 -22.47 0.97
CA ASP A 196 -5.90 -23.72 1.67
C ASP A 196 -5.97 -23.51 3.19
N VAL A 197 -5.01 -22.77 3.78
CA VAL A 197 -5.02 -22.41 5.22
C VAL A 197 -6.26 -21.62 5.59
N LEU A 198 -6.65 -20.61 4.79
CA LEU A 198 -7.84 -19.79 5.05
C LEU A 198 -9.14 -20.58 4.90
N THR A 199 -9.19 -21.50 3.94
CA THR A 199 -10.35 -22.39 3.75
C THR A 199 -10.51 -23.32 4.95
N ALA A 200 -9.47 -24.04 5.33
CA ALA A 200 -9.50 -24.93 6.50
C ALA A 200 -9.77 -24.14 7.80
N GLY A 201 -9.20 -22.96 7.94
CA GLY A 201 -9.51 -22.05 9.06
C GLY A 201 -10.97 -21.67 9.11
N SER A 202 -11.56 -21.24 7.99
CA SER A 202 -12.97 -20.85 7.89
C SER A 202 -13.91 -22.00 8.21
N GLU A 203 -13.62 -23.21 7.72
CA GLU A 203 -14.39 -24.41 8.03
C GLU A 203 -14.33 -24.76 9.55
N ARG A 204 -13.15 -24.64 10.15
CA ARG A 204 -12.91 -24.92 11.57
C ARG A 204 -13.66 -23.96 12.48
N ILE A 205 -13.70 -22.65 12.14
CA ILE A 205 -14.34 -21.63 12.98
C ILE A 205 -15.83 -21.40 12.64
N GLY A 206 -16.30 -21.91 11.49
CA GLY A 206 -17.71 -21.88 11.09
C GLY A 206 -18.18 -20.60 10.40
N HIS A 207 -17.26 -19.71 10.00
CA HIS A 207 -17.56 -18.52 9.19
C HIS A 207 -16.37 -18.18 8.26
N PRO A 208 -16.59 -17.43 7.16
CA PRO A 208 -15.52 -17.09 6.24
C PRO A 208 -14.49 -16.14 6.87
N ILE A 209 -13.22 -16.39 6.60
CA ILE A 209 -12.12 -15.45 6.82
C ILE A 209 -11.92 -14.71 5.50
N TYR A 210 -12.04 -13.39 5.48
CA TYR A 210 -11.86 -12.61 4.25
C TYR A 210 -10.40 -12.24 4.04
N LEU A 211 -9.90 -12.42 2.81
CA LEU A 211 -8.59 -11.96 2.40
C LEU A 211 -8.71 -10.56 1.79
N ILE A 212 -8.09 -9.56 2.42
CA ILE A 212 -8.00 -8.20 1.90
C ILE A 212 -6.65 -8.04 1.22
N SER A 213 -6.66 -8.04 -0.12
CA SER A 213 -5.45 -7.93 -0.94
C SER A 213 -5.15 -6.46 -1.23
N ASP A 214 -4.14 -5.90 -0.56
CA ASP A 214 -3.61 -4.57 -0.90
C ASP A 214 -2.65 -4.68 -2.08
N GLU A 215 -3.14 -4.29 -3.25
CA GLU A 215 -2.42 -4.37 -4.52
C GLU A 215 -1.95 -3.01 -5.05
N ALA A 216 -1.68 -2.06 -4.15
CA ALA A 216 -1.29 -0.71 -4.53
C ALA A 216 -0.07 -0.67 -5.48
N TYR A 217 0.78 -1.70 -5.46
CA TYR A 217 2.00 -1.79 -6.26
C TYR A 217 1.95 -2.86 -7.34
N SER A 218 0.80 -3.49 -7.61
CA SER A 218 0.68 -4.61 -8.55
C SER A 218 1.11 -4.31 -10.00
N ARG A 219 1.26 -3.03 -10.34
CA ARG A 219 1.75 -2.56 -11.66
C ARG A 219 3.19 -2.06 -11.64
N ILE A 220 3.88 -2.16 -10.49
CA ILE A 220 5.31 -1.82 -10.35
C ILE A 220 6.05 -3.11 -10.02
N VAL A 221 6.37 -3.86 -11.05
CA VAL A 221 6.99 -5.19 -10.99
C VAL A 221 8.27 -5.17 -11.82
N PHE A 222 9.35 -5.73 -11.28
CA PHE A 222 10.67 -5.70 -11.89
C PHE A 222 11.06 -7.06 -12.48
N ASP A 223 12.13 -7.07 -13.28
CA ASP A 223 12.79 -8.25 -13.84
C ASP A 223 11.86 -9.10 -14.72
N ASP A 224 10.92 -8.43 -15.41
CA ASP A 224 9.91 -9.07 -16.27
C ASP A 224 9.12 -10.20 -15.56
N ARG A 225 9.01 -10.11 -14.21
CA ARG A 225 8.21 -11.04 -13.41
C ARG A 225 6.72 -10.86 -13.68
N SER A 226 5.98 -11.94 -13.55
CA SER A 226 4.51 -11.87 -13.51
C SER A 226 4.04 -11.61 -12.07
N PHE A 227 2.98 -10.84 -11.95
CA PHE A 227 2.27 -10.67 -10.68
C PHE A 227 0.99 -11.52 -10.69
N THR A 228 0.81 -12.35 -9.68
CA THR A 228 -0.43 -13.08 -9.42
C THR A 228 -1.13 -12.45 -8.23
N SER A 229 -2.41 -12.14 -8.40
CA SER A 229 -3.20 -11.59 -7.30
C SER A 229 -3.53 -12.68 -6.26
N PRO A 230 -3.42 -12.38 -4.96
CA PRO A 230 -3.97 -13.26 -3.92
C PRO A 230 -5.43 -13.63 -4.14
N THR A 231 -6.22 -12.73 -4.75
CA THR A 231 -7.64 -12.94 -5.02
C THR A 231 -7.93 -13.98 -6.12
N GLU A 232 -6.93 -14.34 -6.91
CA GLU A 232 -7.05 -15.42 -7.92
C GLU A 232 -7.05 -16.82 -7.28
N SER A 233 -6.54 -16.93 -6.05
CA SER A 233 -6.45 -18.19 -5.32
C SER A 233 -7.55 -18.37 -4.28
N TYR A 234 -8.19 -17.30 -3.82
CA TYR A 234 -9.16 -17.34 -2.73
C TYR A 234 -10.40 -16.48 -3.01
N ALA A 235 -11.58 -17.11 -3.05
CA ALA A 235 -12.82 -16.46 -3.48
C ALA A 235 -13.35 -15.43 -2.47
N ASN A 236 -13.26 -15.71 -1.15
CA ASN A 236 -13.68 -14.75 -0.13
C ASN A 236 -12.63 -13.64 0.04
N SER A 237 -12.49 -12.78 -0.98
CA SER A 237 -11.42 -11.78 -1.00
C SER A 237 -11.85 -10.44 -1.61
N PHE A 238 -11.13 -9.38 -1.22
CA PHE A 238 -11.24 -8.04 -1.78
C PHE A 238 -9.92 -7.68 -2.43
N LEU A 239 -9.94 -7.29 -3.70
CA LEU A 239 -8.81 -6.64 -4.36
C LEU A 239 -8.91 -5.14 -4.10
N VAL A 240 -7.91 -4.55 -3.46
CA VAL A 240 -7.86 -3.12 -3.18
C VAL A 240 -6.71 -2.49 -3.95
N TYR A 241 -7.04 -1.52 -4.82
CA TYR A 241 -6.08 -0.91 -5.73
C TYR A 241 -6.11 0.63 -5.70
N THR A 242 -5.00 1.26 -6.10
CA THR A 242 -4.90 2.72 -6.29
C THR A 242 -4.06 3.08 -7.51
N TYR A 243 -4.50 4.06 -8.28
CA TYR A 243 -3.73 4.62 -9.40
C TYR A 243 -2.54 5.47 -8.92
N ALA A 244 -2.59 5.94 -7.68
CA ALA A 244 -1.62 6.89 -7.12
C ALA A 244 -0.17 6.40 -7.18
N LYS A 245 0.07 5.08 -7.10
CA LYS A 245 1.42 4.51 -7.07
C LYS A 245 2.00 4.35 -8.48
N GLN A 246 1.22 3.77 -9.39
CA GLN A 246 1.66 3.63 -10.78
C GLN A 246 1.85 4.96 -11.53
N LEU A 247 1.20 6.03 -11.07
CA LEU A 247 1.28 7.36 -11.69
C LEU A 247 2.15 8.34 -10.89
N LEU A 248 2.65 7.94 -9.71
CA LEU A 248 3.34 8.81 -8.75
C LEU A 248 2.54 10.09 -8.45
N THR A 249 1.22 9.94 -8.27
CA THR A 249 0.31 11.04 -7.93
C THR A 249 -0.42 10.80 -6.60
N PRO A 250 0.31 10.59 -5.48
CA PRO A 250 -0.30 10.17 -4.22
C PRO A 250 -1.27 11.21 -3.61
N GLY A 251 -1.14 12.47 -4.00
CA GLY A 251 -2.07 13.54 -3.62
C GLY A 251 -3.42 13.44 -4.32
N GLN A 252 -3.51 12.74 -5.44
CA GLN A 252 -4.75 12.48 -6.16
C GLN A 252 -5.36 11.16 -5.68
N ARG A 253 -6.56 11.24 -5.13
CA ARG A 253 -7.18 10.15 -4.41
C ARG A 253 -8.16 9.38 -5.30
N VAL A 254 -7.68 8.35 -6.01
CA VAL A 254 -8.52 7.48 -6.85
C VAL A 254 -8.00 6.04 -6.83
N GLY A 255 -8.91 5.11 -6.64
CA GLY A 255 -8.66 3.68 -6.59
C GLY A 255 -9.98 2.93 -6.61
N TYR A 256 -9.95 1.66 -6.30
CA TYR A 256 -11.16 0.84 -6.24
C TYR A 256 -10.98 -0.39 -5.34
N ILE A 257 -12.11 -0.94 -4.90
CA ILE A 257 -12.24 -2.32 -4.44
C ILE A 257 -12.84 -3.11 -5.60
N ALA A 258 -12.32 -4.32 -5.86
CA ALA A 258 -12.93 -5.26 -6.80
C ALA A 258 -13.24 -6.58 -6.09
N LEU A 259 -14.43 -7.11 -6.32
CA LEU A 259 -14.87 -8.41 -5.82
C LEU A 259 -14.58 -9.48 -6.89
N PRO A 260 -13.83 -10.55 -6.58
CA PRO A 260 -13.55 -11.59 -7.57
C PRO A 260 -14.82 -12.31 -8.03
N PRO A 261 -14.90 -12.74 -9.29
CA PRO A 261 -16.10 -13.39 -9.85
C PRO A 261 -16.57 -14.62 -9.06
N GLY A 262 -15.66 -15.32 -8.41
CA GLY A 262 -15.95 -16.51 -7.60
C GLY A 262 -16.43 -16.22 -6.18
N MET A 263 -16.55 -14.96 -5.75
CA MET A 263 -16.98 -14.63 -4.37
C MET A 263 -18.43 -15.10 -4.14
N PRO A 264 -18.69 -15.88 -3.08
CA PRO A 264 -20.05 -16.20 -2.64
C PRO A 264 -20.80 -14.92 -2.24
N ASP A 265 -22.13 -14.93 -2.41
CA ASP A 265 -23.04 -13.83 -1.99
C ASP A 265 -22.60 -12.43 -2.45
N ARG A 266 -21.93 -12.36 -3.59
CA ARG A 266 -21.38 -11.16 -4.21
C ARG A 266 -22.37 -9.98 -4.31
N PRO A 267 -23.66 -10.19 -4.67
CA PRO A 267 -24.64 -9.10 -4.71
C PRO A 267 -24.86 -8.44 -3.33
N GLU A 268 -24.94 -9.22 -2.26
CA GLU A 268 -25.08 -8.71 -0.89
C GLU A 268 -23.81 -7.96 -0.47
N MET A 269 -22.62 -8.47 -0.80
CA MET A 269 -21.38 -7.80 -0.51
C MET A 269 -21.25 -6.45 -1.26
N ARG A 270 -21.70 -6.37 -2.51
CA ARG A 270 -21.79 -5.12 -3.28
C ARG A 270 -22.64 -4.08 -2.56
N GLU A 271 -23.82 -4.47 -2.09
CA GLU A 271 -24.73 -3.58 -1.35
C GLU A 271 -24.12 -3.12 -0.03
N ALA A 272 -23.51 -4.03 0.73
CA ALA A 272 -22.85 -3.73 1.99
C ALA A 272 -21.70 -2.71 1.80
N LEU A 273 -20.85 -2.90 0.80
CA LEU A 273 -19.77 -1.96 0.46
C LEU A 273 -20.31 -0.59 0.06
N GLN A 274 -21.37 -0.50 -0.75
CA GLN A 274 -21.98 0.76 -1.16
C GLN A 274 -22.58 1.51 0.04
N LEU A 275 -23.29 0.84 0.92
CA LEU A 275 -23.84 1.41 2.14
C LEU A 275 -22.73 1.83 3.11
N GLY A 276 -21.70 0.99 3.27
CA GLY A 276 -20.51 1.31 4.05
C GLY A 276 -19.79 2.57 3.54
N GLN A 277 -19.62 2.70 2.24
CA GLN A 277 -19.04 3.89 1.62
C GLN A 277 -19.81 5.18 1.96
N LEU A 278 -21.13 5.11 1.94
CA LEU A 278 -21.99 6.25 2.29
C LEU A 278 -21.94 6.61 3.78
N THR A 279 -21.89 5.59 4.65
CA THR A 279 -22.04 5.77 6.09
C THR A 279 -20.71 5.98 6.81
N TYR A 280 -19.70 5.15 6.53
CA TYR A 280 -18.40 5.22 7.20
C TYR A 280 -17.45 6.22 6.54
N GLY A 281 -17.52 6.35 5.22
CA GLY A 281 -16.65 7.23 4.45
C GLY A 281 -17.19 8.64 4.26
N GLY A 282 -18.41 8.94 4.70
CA GLY A 282 -19.01 10.27 4.47
C GLY A 282 -19.11 10.64 2.99
N HIS A 283 -19.53 9.67 2.14
CA HIS A 283 -19.54 9.82 0.68
C HIS A 283 -18.12 9.78 0.07
N ALA A 284 -17.30 8.82 0.53
CA ALA A 284 -15.91 8.67 0.12
C ALA A 284 -15.75 8.07 -1.30
N ALA A 285 -16.32 8.75 -2.29
CA ALA A 285 -16.07 8.47 -3.70
C ALA A 285 -15.21 9.59 -4.31
N PRO A 286 -14.28 9.29 -5.21
CA PRO A 286 -13.47 10.29 -5.88
C PRO A 286 -14.30 11.31 -6.61
N THR A 287 -13.76 12.52 -6.78
CA THR A 287 -14.42 13.56 -7.56
C THR A 287 -14.77 13.08 -8.97
N ASN A 288 -15.83 13.68 -9.55
CA ASN A 288 -16.26 13.31 -10.90
C ASN A 288 -15.13 13.41 -11.94
N VAL A 289 -14.26 14.41 -11.81
CA VAL A 289 -13.11 14.59 -12.71
C VAL A 289 -12.19 13.34 -12.67
N LEU A 290 -11.88 12.83 -11.49
CA LEU A 290 -11.04 11.63 -11.35
C LEU A 290 -11.76 10.36 -11.85
N GLN A 291 -13.05 10.21 -11.54
CA GLN A 291 -13.83 9.10 -12.06
C GLN A 291 -13.89 9.10 -13.60
N ARG A 292 -14.09 10.27 -14.21
CA ARG A 292 -14.06 10.45 -15.67
C ARG A 292 -12.70 10.12 -16.28
N ALA A 293 -11.63 10.46 -15.58
CA ALA A 293 -10.27 10.18 -16.04
C ALA A 293 -9.89 8.69 -15.97
N MET A 294 -10.58 7.84 -15.19
CA MET A 294 -10.15 6.46 -14.94
C MET A 294 -9.88 5.66 -16.22
N GLY A 295 -10.67 5.85 -17.28
CA GLY A 295 -10.42 5.21 -18.57
C GLY A 295 -9.07 5.59 -19.19
N ASP A 296 -8.66 6.83 -19.01
CA ASP A 296 -7.34 7.30 -19.48
C ASP A 296 -6.23 6.75 -18.56
N LEU A 297 -6.47 6.79 -17.23
CA LEU A 297 -5.50 6.38 -16.22
C LEU A 297 -5.13 4.88 -16.34
N GLU A 298 -6.04 4.05 -16.83
CA GLU A 298 -5.76 2.63 -17.05
C GLU A 298 -4.62 2.39 -18.04
N GLY A 299 -4.50 3.24 -19.05
CA GLY A 299 -3.43 3.18 -20.05
C GLY A 299 -2.10 3.82 -19.62
N MET A 300 -2.08 4.56 -18.50
CA MET A 300 -0.91 5.33 -18.08
C MET A 300 -0.08 4.61 -17.02
N SER A 301 1.22 4.76 -17.07
CA SER A 301 2.15 4.30 -16.03
C SER A 301 3.44 5.09 -16.09
N VAL A 302 4.08 5.29 -14.95
CA VAL A 302 5.48 5.74 -14.93
C VAL A 302 6.39 4.71 -15.61
N ASP A 303 7.57 5.14 -16.02
CA ASP A 303 8.58 4.23 -16.59
C ASP A 303 9.11 3.25 -15.53
N VAL A 304 8.47 2.07 -15.46
CA VAL A 304 8.86 1.00 -14.53
C VAL A 304 10.30 0.51 -14.81
N LYS A 305 10.75 0.55 -16.08
CA LYS A 305 12.15 0.19 -16.42
C LYS A 305 13.15 1.23 -15.89
N ALA A 306 12.78 2.52 -15.86
CA ALA A 306 13.61 3.55 -15.21
C ALA A 306 13.70 3.30 -13.70
N LEU A 307 12.57 3.01 -13.04
CA LEU A 307 12.56 2.63 -11.62
C LEU A 307 13.42 1.38 -11.37
N GLN A 308 13.36 0.37 -12.26
CA GLN A 308 14.20 -0.83 -12.15
C GLN A 308 15.69 -0.50 -12.26
N ARG A 309 16.09 0.31 -13.24
CA ARG A 309 17.51 0.74 -13.38
C ARG A 309 17.98 1.46 -12.11
N ARG A 310 17.16 2.32 -11.54
CA ARG A 310 17.46 3.04 -10.28
C ARG A 310 17.56 2.08 -9.10
N ARG A 311 16.63 1.12 -8.98
CA ARG A 311 16.71 0.02 -8.00
C ARG A 311 18.06 -0.71 -8.11
N ASP A 312 18.40 -1.17 -9.30
CA ASP A 312 19.61 -1.94 -9.54
C ASP A 312 20.87 -1.15 -9.15
N ARG A 313 20.92 0.11 -9.56
CA ARG A 313 22.01 1.05 -9.23
C ARG A 313 22.19 1.22 -7.72
N VAL A 314 21.07 1.43 -6.99
CA VAL A 314 21.12 1.62 -5.54
C VAL A 314 21.48 0.30 -4.83
N VAL A 315 20.90 -0.82 -5.22
CA VAL A 315 21.18 -2.15 -4.64
C VAL A 315 22.65 -2.52 -4.83
N GLU A 316 23.20 -2.36 -6.03
CA GLU A 316 24.60 -2.64 -6.31
C GLU A 316 25.54 -1.78 -5.46
N ALA A 317 25.29 -0.47 -5.40
CA ALA A 317 26.09 0.45 -4.61
C ALA A 317 26.05 0.12 -3.11
N LEU A 318 24.86 -0.03 -2.55
CA LEU A 318 24.71 -0.32 -1.11
C LEU A 318 25.39 -1.65 -0.73
N ARG A 319 25.27 -2.70 -1.54
CA ARG A 319 25.98 -3.95 -1.32
C ARG A 319 27.50 -3.79 -1.40
N SER A 320 28.00 -3.00 -2.33
CA SER A 320 29.44 -2.73 -2.43
C SER A 320 29.99 -1.96 -1.21
N TYR A 321 29.12 -1.20 -0.53
CA TYR A 321 29.45 -0.50 0.73
C TYR A 321 29.32 -1.37 1.98
N GLY A 322 28.76 -2.58 1.84
CA GLY A 322 28.59 -3.53 2.93
C GLY A 322 27.20 -3.57 3.57
N TYR A 323 26.21 -2.89 3.00
CA TYR A 323 24.82 -3.02 3.46
C TYR A 323 24.21 -4.36 3.02
N GLU A 324 23.48 -4.99 3.92
CA GLU A 324 22.68 -6.18 3.63
C GLU A 324 21.24 -5.76 3.27
N LEU A 325 20.73 -6.24 2.14
CA LEU A 325 19.35 -6.01 1.73
C LEU A 325 18.84 -7.09 0.79
N HIS A 326 17.53 -7.34 0.88
CA HIS A 326 16.78 -8.07 -0.13
C HIS A 326 16.67 -7.20 -1.42
N THR A 327 16.79 -7.83 -2.60
CA THR A 327 16.50 -7.14 -3.86
C THR A 327 15.00 -7.07 -4.07
N PRO A 328 14.37 -5.88 -4.09
CA PRO A 328 12.94 -5.79 -4.31
C PRO A 328 12.51 -6.34 -5.68
N GLU A 329 11.48 -7.16 -5.69
CA GLU A 329 10.86 -7.74 -6.89
C GLU A 329 9.80 -6.81 -7.48
N GLY A 330 9.30 -5.87 -6.68
CA GLY A 330 8.34 -4.84 -7.04
C GLY A 330 8.36 -3.67 -6.06
N THR A 331 7.38 -2.78 -6.14
CA THR A 331 7.31 -1.51 -5.43
C THR A 331 8.40 -0.52 -5.84
N PHE A 332 8.60 0.52 -5.05
CA PHE A 332 9.75 1.42 -5.18
C PHE A 332 10.47 1.59 -3.82
N TYR A 333 10.43 0.55 -2.97
CA TYR A 333 11.09 0.59 -1.67
C TYR A 333 12.19 -0.45 -1.55
N LEU A 334 13.27 -0.05 -0.87
CA LEU A 334 14.35 -0.92 -0.41
C LEU A 334 14.41 -0.85 1.12
N LEU A 335 14.82 -1.96 1.76
CA LEU A 335 14.89 -2.09 3.21
C LEU A 335 16.26 -2.63 3.66
N PRO A 336 17.35 -1.84 3.49
CA PRO A 336 18.68 -2.26 3.92
C PRO A 336 18.81 -2.32 5.45
N THR A 337 19.74 -3.17 5.94
CA THR A 337 20.17 -3.20 7.33
C THR A 337 20.97 -1.94 7.65
N SER A 338 20.70 -1.29 8.75
CA SER A 338 21.49 -0.16 9.25
C SER A 338 22.84 -0.65 9.79
N PRO A 339 23.95 0.04 9.51
CA PRO A 339 25.25 -0.24 10.15
C PRO A 339 25.23 -0.03 11.67
N ASP A 340 24.35 0.87 12.14
CA ASP A 340 24.10 1.14 13.55
C ASP A 340 22.84 0.41 14.00
N PRO A 341 22.84 -0.34 15.12
CA PRO A 341 21.63 -0.94 15.66
C PRO A 341 20.51 0.05 15.98
N ASP A 342 20.87 1.32 16.31
CA ASP A 342 19.92 2.42 16.44
C ASP A 342 19.66 3.04 15.07
N ASP A 343 18.64 2.52 14.39
CA ASP A 343 18.25 3.00 13.05
C ASP A 343 17.75 4.45 13.06
N VAL A 344 17.19 4.93 14.19
CA VAL A 344 16.77 6.32 14.32
C VAL A 344 17.98 7.24 14.37
N ALA A 345 18.99 6.93 15.20
CA ALA A 345 20.23 7.68 15.25
C ALA A 345 20.98 7.66 13.90
N PHE A 346 20.99 6.51 13.22
CA PHE A 346 21.57 6.38 11.88
C PHE A 346 20.91 7.32 10.86
N VAL A 347 19.57 7.32 10.82
CA VAL A 347 18.80 8.19 9.91
C VAL A 347 19.02 9.68 10.22
N GLU A 348 19.11 10.05 11.48
CA GLU A 348 19.42 11.43 11.89
C GLU A 348 20.83 11.87 11.44
N ARG A 349 21.82 10.96 11.47
CA ARG A 349 23.18 11.26 10.94
C ARG A 349 23.16 11.44 9.41
N LEU A 350 22.43 10.62 8.67
CA LEU A 350 22.27 10.80 7.22
C LEU A 350 21.62 12.15 6.89
N ALA A 351 20.66 12.57 7.72
CA ALA A 351 19.97 13.85 7.56
C ALA A 351 20.88 15.08 7.78
N GLU A 352 22.02 14.94 8.48
CA GLU A 352 23.05 15.99 8.59
C GLU A 352 23.68 16.33 7.23
N ASP A 353 23.81 15.31 6.36
CA ASP A 353 24.28 15.44 4.98
C ASP A 353 23.10 15.58 3.99
N LYS A 354 21.90 15.97 4.46
CA LYS A 354 20.67 16.17 3.66
C LYS A 354 20.17 14.90 2.92
N VAL A 355 20.51 13.72 3.39
CA VAL A 355 19.97 12.45 2.91
C VAL A 355 18.91 11.98 3.88
N PHE A 356 17.65 11.98 3.42
CA PHE A 356 16.50 11.64 4.24
C PHE A 356 15.95 10.28 3.83
N VAL A 357 15.89 9.36 4.79
CA VAL A 357 15.33 8.01 4.65
C VAL A 357 14.40 7.74 5.83
N LEU A 358 13.54 6.71 5.74
CA LEU A 358 12.65 6.37 6.83
C LEU A 358 13.31 5.35 7.75
N PRO A 359 13.37 5.55 9.09
CA PRO A 359 13.89 4.53 10.01
C PRO A 359 13.02 3.28 10.00
N GLY A 360 13.65 2.13 10.11
CA GLY A 360 12.98 0.83 10.07
C GLY A 360 12.02 0.62 11.23
N THR A 361 12.30 1.22 12.38
CA THR A 361 11.40 1.26 13.54
C THR A 361 9.98 1.68 13.16
N VAL A 362 9.80 2.60 12.20
CA VAL A 362 8.47 3.04 11.71
C VAL A 362 7.69 1.94 10.99
N VAL A 363 8.38 0.98 10.41
CA VAL A 363 7.79 -0.19 9.71
C VAL A 363 8.01 -1.50 10.49
N GLU A 364 8.16 -1.42 11.80
CA GLU A 364 8.38 -2.55 12.71
C GLU A 364 9.64 -3.40 12.39
N MET A 365 10.67 -2.76 11.81
CA MET A 365 11.96 -3.38 11.46
C MET A 365 13.14 -2.58 12.05
N PRO A 366 13.24 -2.46 13.40
CA PRO A 366 14.37 -1.77 14.03
C PRO A 366 15.71 -2.35 13.56
N GLY A 367 16.73 -1.50 13.45
CA GLY A 367 18.02 -1.84 12.87
C GLY A 367 18.05 -1.90 11.35
N ARG A 368 16.98 -1.43 10.67
CA ARG A 368 16.91 -1.24 9.22
C ARG A 368 16.48 0.20 8.89
N PHE A 369 16.52 0.56 7.61
CA PHE A 369 15.94 1.81 7.13
C PHE A 369 15.33 1.61 5.75
N ARG A 370 14.32 2.41 5.41
CA ARG A 370 13.63 2.29 4.12
C ARG A 370 14.02 3.43 3.19
N ILE A 371 14.40 3.08 1.96
CA ILE A 371 14.71 3.99 0.87
C ILE A 371 13.58 3.93 -0.17
N SER A 372 13.07 5.08 -0.60
CA SER A 372 12.16 5.19 -1.75
C SER A 372 12.93 5.58 -3.01
N ILE A 373 12.90 4.76 -4.03
CA ILE A 373 13.54 5.05 -5.34
C ILE A 373 12.69 5.94 -6.25
N THR A 374 11.69 6.63 -5.70
CA THR A 374 11.00 7.72 -6.39
C THR A 374 11.84 8.99 -6.45
N ALA A 375 12.93 9.08 -5.66
CA ALA A 375 13.96 10.08 -5.82
C ALA A 375 14.53 10.02 -7.25
N ASN A 376 14.86 11.19 -7.83
CA ASN A 376 15.41 11.23 -9.18
C ASN A 376 16.87 10.74 -9.23
N ASP A 377 17.42 10.58 -10.45
CA ASP A 377 18.77 10.03 -10.64
C ASP A 377 19.85 10.96 -10.04
N GLU A 378 19.66 12.28 -10.11
CA GLU A 378 20.61 13.24 -9.54
C GLU A 378 20.66 13.15 -8.01
N MET A 379 19.51 13.10 -7.33
CA MET A 379 19.45 12.87 -5.88
C MET A 379 20.10 11.54 -5.51
N THR A 380 19.84 10.50 -6.31
CA THR A 380 20.42 9.17 -6.10
C THR A 380 21.96 9.24 -6.16
N GLU A 381 22.54 9.80 -7.21
CA GLU A 381 24.01 9.85 -7.34
C GLU A 381 24.66 10.77 -6.29
N ARG A 382 23.99 11.83 -5.83
CA ARG A 382 24.48 12.66 -4.70
C ARG A 382 24.50 11.89 -3.38
N ALA A 383 23.49 11.05 -3.13
CA ALA A 383 23.35 10.32 -1.88
C ALA A 383 24.32 9.12 -1.75
N LEU A 384 24.69 8.47 -2.87
CA LEU A 384 25.51 7.25 -2.82
C LEU A 384 26.84 7.41 -2.06
N PRO A 385 27.66 8.48 -2.29
CA PRO A 385 28.88 8.70 -1.50
C PRO A 385 28.62 8.94 -0.01
N ILE A 386 27.43 9.46 0.35
CA ILE A 386 27.04 9.68 1.75
C ILE A 386 26.75 8.34 2.42
N PHE A 387 26.00 7.46 1.75
CA PHE A 387 25.79 6.08 2.23
C PHE A 387 27.12 5.32 2.39
N GLU A 388 28.07 5.49 1.45
CA GLU A 388 29.39 4.86 1.56
C GLU A 388 30.15 5.32 2.82
N ARG A 389 30.14 6.61 3.12
CA ARG A 389 30.78 7.14 4.34
C ARG A 389 30.08 6.63 5.61
N ALA A 390 28.74 6.64 5.60
CA ALA A 390 27.93 6.21 6.74
C ALA A 390 28.07 4.71 7.06
N ALA A 391 28.39 3.88 6.06
CA ALA A 391 28.65 2.45 6.27
C ALA A 391 29.96 2.18 7.03
N LYS A 392 30.89 3.13 7.05
CA LYS A 392 32.23 3.01 7.63
C LYS A 392 32.38 3.74 8.98
N ALA A 393 31.37 4.51 9.37
CA ALA A 393 31.35 5.32 10.59
C ALA A 393 30.82 4.52 11.77
#